data_dc8c1c28d9546264f626733acc655740
#
_entry.id   dc8c1c28d9546264f626733acc655740
#
_cell.length_a   1.000
_cell.length_b   1.000
_cell.length_c   1.000
_cell.angle_alpha   90.00
_cell.angle_beta   90.00
_cell.angle_gamma   90.00
#
_symmetry.space_group_name_H-M   'P 1'
#
loop_
_entity.id
_entity.type
_entity.pdbx_description
1 polymer ?
#
loop_
_entity_poly.entity_id
_entity_poly.type
_entity_poly.pdbx_seq_one_letter_code
_entity_poly.pdbx_strand_id
1 'polypeptide(L)'
;GDGLDVWLKKNNVNYLLELKSPQVNAGNGNDFSHKLMKQYLYHLFWEPDSKVKVQLSIPYNPYNVPYEQAIKGRISPLLKNEDYLVDNNYWKFITGNENSMKLLKESFNELKNDGELYKRISSLIKHFS
;
A
#
# COMPACT_ATOMS: atom_id res chain seq x y z
N GLY A 1 3.39 -11.80 -6.05
CA GLY A 1 2.49 -12.92 -6.11
C GLY A 1 1.04 -12.51 -6.24
N ASP A 2 0.20 -13.46 -6.48
CA ASP A 2 -1.24 -13.23 -6.63
C ASP A 2 -1.98 -13.29 -5.29
N GLY A 3 -1.24 -13.40 -4.20
CA GLY A 3 -1.81 -13.46 -2.86
C GLY A 3 -2.27 -12.12 -2.34
N LEU A 4 -3.17 -12.15 -1.38
CA LEU A 4 -3.61 -10.97 -0.66
C LEU A 4 -2.57 -10.57 0.37
N ASP A 5 -2.14 -9.31 0.36
CA ASP A 5 -1.10 -8.83 1.28
C ASP A 5 -1.66 -8.46 2.65
N VAL A 6 -2.79 -7.77 2.69
CA VAL A 6 -3.43 -7.36 3.94
C VAL A 6 -4.94 -7.56 3.85
N TRP A 7 -5.50 -8.17 4.88
CA TRP A 7 -6.95 -8.28 5.04
C TRP A 7 -7.30 -7.76 6.43
N LEU A 8 -8.20 -6.77 6.47
CA LEU A 8 -8.70 -6.25 7.74
C LEU A 8 -10.19 -5.96 7.67
N LYS A 9 -10.83 -5.95 8.82
CA LYS A 9 -12.25 -5.70 8.91
C LYS A 9 -12.51 -4.46 9.76
N LYS A 10 -13.26 -3.50 9.20
CA LYS A 10 -13.68 -2.28 9.90
C LYS A 10 -15.15 -2.05 9.61
N ASN A 11 -15.94 -1.79 10.66
CA ASN A 11 -17.38 -1.47 10.52
C ASN A 11 -18.14 -2.47 9.64
N ASN A 12 -17.88 -3.77 9.82
CA ASN A 12 -18.46 -4.87 9.06
C ASN A 12 -18.08 -4.89 7.57
N VAL A 13 -17.10 -4.13 7.14
CA VAL A 13 -16.56 -4.19 5.78
C VAL A 13 -15.22 -4.88 5.80
N ASN A 14 -15.04 -5.86 4.93
CA ASN A 14 -13.77 -6.52 4.71
C ASN A 14 -12.96 -5.71 3.69
N TYR A 15 -11.77 -5.27 4.09
CA TYR A 15 -10.86 -4.55 3.22
C TYR A 15 -9.73 -5.48 2.81
N LEU A 16 -9.62 -5.68 1.51
CA LEU A 16 -8.56 -6.48 0.89
C LEU A 16 -7.57 -5.54 0.26
N LEU A 17 -6.37 -5.46 0.81
CA LEU A 17 -5.38 -4.47 0.43
C LEU A 17 -4.20 -5.16 -0.25
N GLU A 18 -3.89 -4.73 -1.46
CA GLU A 18 -2.76 -5.20 -2.23
C GLU A 18 -1.62 -4.18 -2.13
N LEU A 19 -0.50 -4.56 -1.51
CA LEU A 19 0.66 -3.68 -1.40
C LEU A 19 1.40 -3.58 -2.73
N LYS A 20 1.72 -2.36 -3.13
CA LYS A 20 2.43 -2.07 -4.37
C LYS A 20 3.54 -1.05 -4.15
N SER A 21 4.63 -1.20 -4.90
CA SER A 21 5.66 -0.19 -4.92
C SER A 21 5.12 1.09 -5.59
N PRO A 22 5.69 2.27 -5.27
CA PRO A 22 5.20 3.51 -5.84
C PRO A 22 5.48 3.69 -7.33
N GLN A 23 6.41 2.93 -7.90
CA GLN A 23 6.72 3.01 -9.32
C GLN A 23 5.67 2.29 -10.14
N VAL A 24 5.11 2.99 -11.11
CA VAL A 24 4.09 2.44 -12.01
C VAL A 24 4.44 2.78 -13.45
N ASN A 25 4.09 1.86 -14.36
CA ASN A 25 4.31 2.00 -15.80
C ASN A 25 2.98 2.22 -16.52
N ALA A 26 3.05 2.72 -17.74
CA ALA A 26 1.87 2.82 -18.59
C ALA A 26 1.22 1.44 -18.76
N GLY A 27 -0.10 1.38 -18.63
CA GLY A 27 -0.86 0.13 -18.71
C GLY A 27 -1.06 -0.60 -17.40
N ASN A 28 -0.35 -0.24 -16.32
CA ASN A 28 -0.51 -0.88 -15.02
C ASN A 28 -1.93 -0.72 -14.47
N GLY A 29 -2.64 0.37 -14.81
CA GLY A 29 -4.00 0.58 -14.35
C GLY A 29 -4.94 -0.56 -14.74
N ASN A 30 -4.84 -1.05 -15.97
CA ASN A 30 -5.66 -2.19 -16.40
C ASN A 30 -5.29 -3.47 -15.67
N ASP A 31 -4.01 -3.75 -15.52
CA ASP A 31 -3.53 -4.93 -14.79
C ASP A 31 -3.98 -4.90 -13.32
N PHE A 32 -3.84 -3.76 -12.68
CA PHE A 32 -4.26 -3.59 -11.29
C PHE A 32 -5.78 -3.70 -11.15
N SER A 33 -6.54 -3.13 -12.08
CA SER A 33 -8.01 -3.25 -12.08
C SER A 33 -8.45 -4.72 -12.18
N HIS A 34 -7.84 -5.49 -13.06
CA HIS A 34 -8.14 -6.92 -13.19
C HIS A 34 -7.79 -7.67 -11.91
N LYS A 35 -6.67 -7.35 -11.31
CA LYS A 35 -6.23 -8.00 -10.07
C LYS A 35 -7.18 -7.71 -8.90
N LEU A 36 -7.58 -6.45 -8.73
CA LEU A 36 -8.54 -6.07 -7.70
C LEU A 36 -9.90 -6.73 -7.95
N MET A 37 -10.37 -6.76 -9.19
CA MET A 37 -11.63 -7.42 -9.54
C MET A 37 -11.58 -8.91 -9.22
N LYS A 38 -10.47 -9.58 -9.54
CA LYS A 38 -10.27 -11.00 -9.24
C LYS A 38 -10.36 -11.27 -7.75
N GLN A 39 -9.69 -10.47 -6.93
CA GLN A 39 -9.74 -10.62 -5.48
C GLN A 39 -11.15 -10.38 -4.93
N TYR A 40 -11.84 -9.37 -5.44
CA TYR A 40 -13.22 -9.08 -5.08
C TYR A 40 -14.13 -10.27 -5.36
N LEU A 41 -14.04 -10.84 -6.57
CA LEU A 41 -14.87 -11.97 -6.97
C LEU A 41 -14.55 -13.23 -6.17
N TYR A 42 -13.30 -13.52 -5.89
CA TYR A 42 -12.92 -14.65 -5.06
C TYR A 42 -13.49 -14.53 -3.65
N HIS A 43 -13.42 -13.34 -3.06
CA HIS A 43 -13.96 -13.15 -1.72
C HIS A 43 -15.48 -13.36 -1.71
N LEU A 44 -16.19 -12.80 -2.67
CA LEU A 44 -17.64 -12.99 -2.78
C LEU A 44 -18.04 -14.43 -3.06
N PHE A 45 -17.20 -15.20 -3.76
CA PHE A 45 -17.46 -16.60 -3.98
C PHE A 45 -17.51 -17.40 -2.67
N TRP A 46 -16.58 -17.09 -1.76
CA TRP A 46 -16.50 -17.78 -0.47
C TRP A 46 -17.45 -17.18 0.57
N GLU A 47 -17.72 -15.90 0.53
CA GLU A 47 -18.56 -15.18 1.47
C GLU A 47 -19.53 -14.25 0.73
N PRO A 48 -20.57 -14.79 0.07
CA PRO A 48 -21.41 -14.00 -0.84
C PRO A 48 -22.20 -12.86 -0.18
N ASP A 49 -22.47 -12.97 1.12
CA ASP A 49 -23.23 -11.94 1.85
C ASP A 49 -22.32 -10.90 2.54
N SER A 50 -21.02 -11.02 2.37
CA SER A 50 -20.09 -10.09 3.00
C SER A 50 -20.01 -8.78 2.23
N LYS A 51 -19.72 -7.68 2.97
CA LYS A 51 -19.34 -6.41 2.38
C LYS A 51 -17.83 -6.42 2.22
N VAL A 52 -17.35 -6.12 1.02
CA VAL A 52 -15.92 -6.16 0.71
C VAL A 52 -15.50 -4.96 -0.13
N LYS A 53 -14.33 -4.43 0.16
CA LYS A 53 -13.69 -3.38 -0.64
C LYS A 53 -12.25 -3.81 -0.92
N VAL A 54 -11.84 -3.71 -2.17
CA VAL A 54 -10.48 -4.05 -2.60
C VAL A 54 -9.76 -2.77 -3.01
N GLN A 55 -8.50 -2.63 -2.61
CA GLN A 55 -7.73 -1.42 -2.88
C GLN A 55 -6.26 -1.75 -3.07
N LEU A 56 -5.57 -0.96 -3.90
CA LEU A 56 -4.12 -0.92 -3.89
C LEU A 56 -3.64 -0.08 -2.70
N SER A 57 -2.54 -0.49 -2.11
CA SER A 57 -1.91 0.22 -1.01
C SER A 57 -0.48 0.55 -1.37
N ILE A 58 -0.17 1.83 -1.42
CA ILE A 58 1.15 2.35 -1.77
C ILE A 58 1.71 3.03 -0.53
N PRO A 59 2.64 2.37 0.19
CA PRO A 59 3.01 2.80 1.55
C PRO A 59 3.73 4.14 1.63
N TYR A 60 4.30 4.64 0.54
CA TYR A 60 5.01 5.91 0.56
C TYR A 60 4.99 6.55 -0.82
N ASN A 61 5.15 7.88 -0.85
CA ASN A 61 5.31 8.68 -2.06
C ASN A 61 6.77 9.15 -2.15
N PRO A 62 7.58 8.62 -3.08
CA PRO A 62 8.97 9.03 -3.22
C PRO A 62 9.16 10.34 -3.99
N TYR A 63 8.08 10.91 -4.52
CA TYR A 63 8.15 12.09 -5.36
C TYR A 63 7.97 13.37 -4.54
N ASN A 64 8.50 14.48 -5.03
CA ASN A 64 8.36 15.78 -4.37
C ASN A 64 7.07 16.52 -4.74
N VAL A 65 6.15 15.84 -5.37
CA VAL A 65 4.82 16.34 -5.79
C VAL A 65 3.76 15.32 -5.38
N PRO A 66 2.48 15.69 -5.39
CA PRO A 66 1.41 14.72 -5.13
C PRO A 66 1.55 13.50 -6.04
N TYR A 67 1.27 12.33 -5.49
CA TYR A 67 1.50 11.06 -6.17
C TYR A 67 0.76 10.98 -7.52
N GLU A 68 -0.49 11.39 -7.55
CA GLU A 68 -1.30 11.37 -8.77
C GLU A 68 -0.74 12.28 -9.88
N GLN A 69 -0.07 13.36 -9.50
CA GLN A 69 0.62 14.23 -10.44
C GLN A 69 1.88 13.57 -11.01
N ALA A 70 2.63 12.89 -10.14
CA ALA A 70 3.88 12.22 -10.53
C ALA A 70 3.64 11.07 -11.50
N ILE A 71 2.60 10.28 -11.27
CA ILE A 71 2.30 9.09 -12.09
C ILE A 71 1.57 9.40 -13.39
N LYS A 72 1.05 10.61 -13.54
CA LYS A 72 0.46 11.10 -14.81
C LYS A 72 -0.58 10.16 -15.44
N GLY A 73 -1.48 9.62 -14.61
CA GLY A 73 -2.56 8.76 -15.07
C GLY A 73 -2.15 7.34 -15.47
N ARG A 74 -0.93 6.92 -15.15
CA ARG A 74 -0.44 5.56 -15.50
C ARG A 74 -1.23 4.43 -14.87
N ILE A 75 -1.96 4.69 -13.80
CA ILE A 75 -2.82 3.70 -13.17
C ILE A 75 -4.31 3.95 -13.45
N SER A 76 -4.62 4.82 -14.41
CA SER A 76 -6.00 4.98 -14.88
C SER A 76 -6.56 3.61 -15.33
N PRO A 77 -7.80 3.24 -15.01
CA PRO A 77 -8.88 4.10 -14.49
C PRO A 77 -9.02 4.12 -12.95
N LEU A 78 -8.04 3.67 -12.19
CA LEU A 78 -8.12 3.64 -10.73
C LEU A 78 -8.20 5.04 -10.14
N LEU A 79 -9.06 5.20 -9.14
CA LEU A 79 -9.33 6.50 -8.49
C LEU A 79 -8.71 6.56 -7.11
N LYS A 80 -8.08 7.70 -6.82
CA LYS A 80 -7.47 7.96 -5.52
C LYS A 80 -8.53 7.88 -4.41
N ASN A 81 -8.15 7.26 -3.29
CA ASN A 81 -8.95 7.03 -2.10
C ASN A 81 -10.14 6.06 -2.31
N GLU A 82 -10.50 5.76 -3.54
CA GLU A 82 -11.48 4.72 -3.84
C GLU A 82 -10.79 3.39 -4.13
N ASP A 83 -9.90 3.39 -5.10
CA ASP A 83 -9.25 2.18 -5.60
C ASP A 83 -7.81 2.05 -5.12
N TYR A 84 -7.20 3.14 -4.68
CA TYR A 84 -5.86 3.10 -4.11
C TYR A 84 -5.67 4.12 -2.99
N LEU A 85 -4.86 3.72 -2.00
CA LEU A 85 -4.42 4.57 -0.90
C LEU A 85 -2.91 4.76 -1.00
N VAL A 86 -2.45 5.99 -0.81
CA VAL A 86 -1.03 6.28 -0.92
C VAL A 86 -0.54 7.09 0.29
N ASP A 87 0.67 6.76 0.74
CA ASP A 87 1.40 7.50 1.76
C ASP A 87 0.59 7.61 3.05
N ASN A 88 0.38 8.82 3.58
CA ASN A 88 -0.30 9.01 4.85
C ASN A 88 -1.74 8.48 4.84
N ASN A 89 -2.45 8.55 3.71
CA ASN A 89 -3.82 8.05 3.61
C ASN A 89 -3.88 6.53 3.85
N TYR A 90 -2.90 5.77 3.36
CA TYR A 90 -2.79 4.36 3.66
C TYR A 90 -2.53 4.12 5.16
N TRP A 91 -1.53 4.78 5.72
CA TRP A 91 -1.15 4.56 7.12
C TRP A 91 -2.22 5.05 8.08
N LYS A 92 -2.87 6.17 7.78
CA LYS A 92 -4.03 6.65 8.54
C LYS A 92 -5.15 5.61 8.54
N PHE A 93 -5.41 5.00 7.40
CA PHE A 93 -6.44 3.96 7.29
C PHE A 93 -6.09 2.74 8.15
N ILE A 94 -4.85 2.27 8.10
CA ILE A 94 -4.40 1.10 8.86
C ILE A 94 -4.37 1.37 10.37
N THR A 95 -3.87 2.52 10.79
CA THR A 95 -3.61 2.82 12.21
C THR A 95 -4.72 3.62 12.87
N GLY A 96 -5.56 4.31 12.11
CA GLY A 96 -6.52 5.27 12.64
C GLY A 96 -5.90 6.59 13.09
N ASN A 97 -4.61 6.82 12.85
CA ASN A 97 -3.89 8.01 13.30
C ASN A 97 -3.54 8.91 12.12
N GLU A 98 -4.00 10.17 12.18
CA GLU A 98 -3.78 11.18 11.13
C GLU A 98 -2.30 11.48 10.88
N ASN A 99 -1.44 11.30 11.88
CA ASN A 99 -0.02 11.66 11.84
C ASN A 99 0.89 10.44 11.66
N SER A 100 0.34 9.32 11.20
CA SER A 100 1.06 8.05 11.11
C SER A 100 2.36 8.14 10.30
N MET A 101 2.33 8.79 9.15
CA MET A 101 3.51 8.89 8.29
C MET A 101 4.59 9.75 8.93
N LYS A 102 4.20 10.82 9.61
CA LYS A 102 5.13 11.66 10.37
C LYS A 102 5.81 10.86 11.47
N LEU A 103 5.05 10.10 12.24
CA LEU A 103 5.58 9.26 13.32
C LEU A 103 6.51 8.17 12.80
N LEU A 104 6.17 7.55 11.66
CA LEU A 104 7.05 6.56 11.03
C LEU A 104 8.37 7.16 10.59
N LYS A 105 8.34 8.35 9.98
CA LYS A 105 9.56 9.05 9.57
C LYS A 105 10.43 9.44 10.75
N GLU A 106 9.83 9.92 11.83
CA GLU A 106 10.55 10.26 13.05
C GLU A 106 11.20 9.02 13.66
N SER A 107 10.47 7.92 13.77
CA SER A 107 11.00 6.65 14.29
C SER A 107 12.15 6.12 13.43
N PHE A 108 12.02 6.19 12.12
CA PHE A 108 13.07 5.78 11.19
C PHE A 108 14.34 6.64 11.38
N ASN A 109 14.17 7.96 11.53
CA ASN A 109 15.29 8.86 11.74
C ASN A 109 16.00 8.60 13.08
N GLU A 110 15.25 8.29 14.13
CA GLU A 110 15.84 7.89 15.42
C GLU A 110 16.68 6.63 15.29
N LEU A 111 16.15 5.59 14.64
CA LEU A 111 16.89 4.35 14.39
C LEU A 111 18.16 4.60 13.58
N LYS A 112 18.07 5.47 12.58
CA LYS A 112 19.20 5.84 11.74
C LYS A 112 20.27 6.60 12.54
N ASN A 113 19.85 7.53 13.39
CA ASN A 113 20.76 8.33 14.21
C ASN A 113 21.47 7.47 15.27
N ASP A 114 20.78 6.49 15.83
CA ASP A 114 21.35 5.54 16.79
C ASP A 114 22.29 4.52 16.16
N GLY A 115 22.38 4.51 14.82
CA GLY A 115 23.22 3.56 14.09
C GLY A 115 22.70 2.14 14.04
N GLU A 116 21.60 1.85 14.71
CA GLU A 116 21.03 0.50 14.78
C GLU A 116 20.57 -0.01 13.41
N LEU A 117 19.87 0.83 12.65
CA LEU A 117 19.42 0.47 11.32
C LEU A 117 20.59 0.18 10.39
N TYR A 118 21.62 1.01 10.44
CA TYR A 118 22.83 0.81 9.64
C TYR A 118 23.50 -0.51 9.98
N LYS A 119 23.63 -0.85 11.25
CA LYS A 119 24.21 -2.11 11.71
C LYS A 119 23.42 -3.30 11.18
N ARG A 120 22.10 -3.24 11.26
CA ARG A 120 21.22 -4.33 10.76
C ARG A 120 21.35 -4.52 9.26
N ILE A 121 21.33 -3.43 8.50
CA ILE A 121 21.48 -3.50 7.03
C ILE A 121 22.85 -4.03 6.66
N SER A 122 23.93 -3.56 7.30
CA SER A 122 25.28 -4.03 7.05
C SER A 122 25.43 -5.52 7.34
N SER A 123 24.84 -5.99 8.42
CA SER A 123 24.86 -7.42 8.79
C SER A 123 24.14 -8.28 7.75
N LEU A 124 22.98 -7.82 7.26
CA LEU A 124 22.23 -8.54 6.22
C LEU A 124 23.01 -8.60 4.92
N ILE A 125 23.65 -7.52 4.51
CA ILE A 125 24.47 -7.48 3.29
C ILE A 125 25.61 -8.48 3.39
N LYS A 126 26.32 -8.53 4.52
CA LYS A 126 27.40 -9.49 4.75
C LYS A 126 26.90 -10.93 4.71
N HIS A 127 25.71 -11.18 5.24
CA HIS A 127 25.14 -12.52 5.26
C HIS A 127 24.82 -13.04 3.86
N PHE A 128 24.39 -12.16 2.95
CA PHE A 128 23.97 -12.53 1.60
C PHE A 128 25.00 -12.27 0.51
N SER A 129 26.17 -11.72 0.85
CA SER A 129 27.22 -11.45 -0.14
C SER A 129 28.20 -12.61 -0.34
#